data_029b6af810dd104c896e46a353c39704
#
_entry.id   029b6af810dd104c896e46a353c39704
#
_cell.length_a   1.000
_cell.length_b   1.000
_cell.length_c   1.000
_cell.angle_alpha   90.00
_cell.angle_beta   90.00
_cell.angle_gamma   90.00
#
_symmetry.space_group_name_H-M   'P 1'
#
loop_
_entity.id
_entity.type
_entity.pdbx_description
1 polymer ?
#
loop_
_entity_poly.entity_id
_entity_poly.type
_entity_poly.pdbx_seq_one_letter_code
_entity_poly.pdbx_strand_id
1 'polypeptide(L)'
;AIRRQRQMCIRDRCYNAFYLVSCTLIAMGSTLPKSAATTYEIGIQPLFPQVPNWAVIIVFFVLVYFFACDRESVIDKLGKYMTPILLVLLAIVLIKGVVTPVGEPVDTGIGNPFGDAMLTAYNTGDLTVGIMFASVILGDLRRRGYDGKESRRGGFMAGIVCIIALFAVYGTLTYIGATASGIYAQDTAQTALLSGVIRQIMGTAGLACMGGAVAMACLTTAVGIGTTVVSFIYEFLKKRVPYKLLMLIACIIGVFMGITGVQNIVNYVTPIFLVIYPVCIVMTILGLLDRFLPNDGFYKGGVLMAGIVSLGDAVLS
;
A
#
# COMPACT_ATOMS: atom_id res chain seq x y z
N ALA A 1 35.32 18.37 -9.70
CA ALA A 1 33.92 18.83 -9.75
C ALA A 1 33.13 18.10 -10.82
N ILE A 2 33.61 18.07 -12.10
CA ILE A 2 32.89 17.46 -13.25
C ILE A 2 32.70 15.93 -13.09
N ARG A 3 33.65 15.20 -12.51
CA ARG A 3 33.51 13.77 -12.23
C ARG A 3 32.44 13.49 -11.18
N ARG A 4 32.36 14.29 -10.09
CA ARG A 4 31.32 14.20 -9.06
C ARG A 4 29.94 14.50 -9.64
N GLN A 5 29.84 15.50 -10.49
CA GLN A 5 28.57 15.89 -11.13
C GLN A 5 28.06 14.84 -12.12
N ARG A 6 28.95 14.18 -12.90
CA ARG A 6 28.58 13.04 -13.77
C ARG A 6 28.17 11.78 -12.96
N GLN A 7 28.83 11.52 -11.83
CA GLN A 7 28.48 10.39 -10.96
C GLN A 7 27.14 10.60 -10.26
N MET A 8 26.82 11.83 -9.81
CA MET A 8 25.47 12.18 -9.35
C MET A 8 24.42 11.97 -10.43
N CYS A 9 24.66 12.42 -11.66
CA CYS A 9 23.70 12.23 -12.77
C CYS A 9 23.44 10.75 -13.13
N ILE A 10 24.44 9.88 -13.02
CA ILE A 10 24.25 8.43 -13.29
C ILE A 10 23.52 7.77 -12.12
N ARG A 11 23.86 8.11 -10.89
CA ARG A 11 23.19 7.65 -9.67
C ARG A 11 21.70 8.01 -9.71
N ASP A 12 21.39 9.26 -10.04
CA ASP A 12 20.02 9.75 -10.12
C ASP A 12 19.22 9.07 -11.25
N ARG A 13 19.85 8.79 -12.38
CA ARG A 13 19.20 8.07 -13.50
C ARG A 13 18.91 6.61 -13.17
N CYS A 14 19.86 5.89 -12.60
CA CYS A 14 19.65 4.50 -12.20
C CYS A 14 18.63 4.40 -11.07
N TYR A 15 18.69 5.30 -10.09
CA TYR A 15 17.71 5.39 -9.02
C TYR A 15 16.31 5.66 -9.56
N ASN A 16 16.17 6.67 -10.42
CA ASN A 16 14.89 7.02 -11.03
C ASN A 16 14.34 5.91 -11.92
N ALA A 17 15.19 5.20 -12.67
CA ALA A 17 14.76 4.07 -13.49
C ALA A 17 14.32 2.87 -12.65
N PHE A 18 15.08 2.51 -11.60
CA PHE A 18 14.69 1.44 -10.68
C PHE A 18 13.41 1.79 -9.94
N TYR A 19 13.32 3.01 -9.42
CA TYR A 19 12.13 3.52 -8.75
C TYR A 19 10.91 3.50 -9.68
N LEU A 20 11.08 3.94 -10.94
CA LEU A 20 10.01 3.89 -11.94
C LEU A 20 9.50 2.48 -12.16
N VAL A 21 10.40 1.54 -12.45
CA VAL A 21 10.05 0.16 -12.73
C VAL A 21 9.39 -0.49 -11.51
N SER A 22 10.01 -0.35 -10.34
CA SER A 22 9.49 -0.93 -9.09
C SER A 22 8.13 -0.36 -8.70
N CYS A 23 7.99 0.97 -8.74
CA CYS A 23 6.73 1.63 -8.40
C CYS A 23 5.62 1.29 -9.40
N THR A 24 5.94 1.26 -10.71
CA THR A 24 4.94 0.92 -11.74
C THR A 24 4.49 -0.53 -11.61
N LEU A 25 5.43 -1.47 -11.45
CA LEU A 25 5.11 -2.90 -11.29
C LEU A 25 4.29 -3.15 -10.03
N ILE A 26 4.71 -2.60 -8.89
CA ILE A 26 4.00 -2.81 -7.60
C ILE A 26 2.66 -2.09 -7.60
N ALA A 27 2.61 -0.84 -8.06
CA ALA A 27 1.38 -0.06 -8.02
C ALA A 27 0.34 -0.55 -9.02
N MET A 28 0.71 -0.73 -10.29
CA MET A 28 -0.21 -1.17 -11.33
C MET A 28 -0.46 -2.68 -11.30
N GLY A 29 0.56 -3.48 -10.97
CA GLY A 29 0.46 -4.93 -10.95
C GLY A 29 -0.13 -5.50 -9.66
N SER A 30 -0.04 -4.77 -8.54
CA SER A 30 -0.50 -5.25 -7.23
C SER A 30 -1.53 -4.34 -6.60
N THR A 31 -1.12 -3.13 -6.22
CA THR A 31 -1.90 -2.31 -5.29
C THR A 31 -3.24 -1.85 -5.88
N LEU A 32 -3.26 -1.41 -7.14
CA LEU A 32 -4.49 -0.98 -7.80
C LEU A 32 -5.51 -2.12 -7.95
N PRO A 33 -5.17 -3.27 -8.58
CA PRO A 33 -6.13 -4.35 -8.75
C PRO A 33 -6.52 -5.00 -7.41
N LYS A 34 -5.58 -5.14 -6.46
CA LYS A 34 -5.84 -5.67 -5.13
C LYS A 34 -6.84 -4.80 -4.36
N SER A 35 -6.73 -3.46 -4.44
CA SER A 35 -7.68 -2.54 -3.81
C SER A 35 -9.10 -2.72 -4.32
N ALA A 36 -9.28 -2.91 -5.63
CA ALA A 36 -10.59 -3.17 -6.21
C ALA A 36 -11.16 -4.52 -5.77
N ALA A 37 -10.35 -5.58 -5.83
CA ALA A 37 -10.75 -6.93 -5.42
C ALA A 37 -11.08 -6.98 -3.91
N THR A 38 -10.28 -6.33 -3.06
CA THR A 38 -10.55 -6.23 -1.61
C THR A 38 -11.84 -5.48 -1.32
N THR A 39 -12.13 -4.41 -2.07
CA THR A 39 -13.42 -3.69 -1.96
C THR A 39 -14.59 -4.61 -2.25
N TYR A 40 -14.47 -5.48 -3.25
CA TYR A 40 -15.50 -6.47 -3.54
C TYR A 40 -15.62 -7.53 -2.44
N GLU A 41 -14.52 -8.21 -2.10
CA GLU A 41 -14.52 -9.37 -1.21
C GLU A 41 -14.90 -9.02 0.25
N ILE A 42 -14.48 -7.85 0.76
CA ILE A 42 -14.78 -7.41 2.13
C ILE A 42 -15.97 -6.46 2.16
N GLY A 43 -16.10 -5.58 1.16
CA GLY A 43 -17.10 -4.52 1.17
C GLY A 43 -18.46 -4.93 0.66
N ILE A 44 -18.51 -5.64 -0.45
CA ILE A 44 -19.76 -5.89 -1.18
C ILE A 44 -20.24 -7.34 -1.05
N GLN A 45 -19.38 -8.32 -1.27
CA GLN A 45 -19.73 -9.73 -1.31
C GLN A 45 -20.44 -10.23 -0.03
N PRO A 46 -20.01 -9.86 1.20
CA PRO A 46 -20.67 -10.32 2.42
C PRO A 46 -22.10 -9.78 2.62
N LEU A 47 -22.40 -8.62 1.99
CA LEU A 47 -23.70 -7.97 2.08
C LEU A 47 -24.60 -8.31 0.89
N PHE A 48 -24.00 -8.40 -0.31
CA PHE A 48 -24.69 -8.59 -1.58
C PHE A 48 -24.02 -9.69 -2.41
N PRO A 49 -24.16 -10.97 -2.03
CA PRO A 49 -23.48 -12.07 -2.74
C PRO A 49 -23.96 -12.28 -4.18
N GLN A 50 -25.09 -11.69 -4.56
CA GLN A 50 -25.63 -11.77 -5.92
C GLN A 50 -24.96 -10.82 -6.91
N VAL A 51 -24.21 -9.82 -6.43
CA VAL A 51 -23.56 -8.84 -7.31
C VAL A 51 -22.29 -9.46 -7.91
N PRO A 52 -22.15 -9.49 -9.23
CA PRO A 52 -20.99 -10.10 -9.86
C PRO A 52 -19.72 -9.25 -9.61
N ASN A 53 -18.60 -9.92 -9.36
CA ASN A 53 -17.31 -9.32 -9.10
C ASN A 53 -16.91 -8.27 -10.16
N TRP A 54 -17.02 -8.61 -11.45
CA TRP A 54 -16.62 -7.73 -12.54
C TRP A 54 -17.36 -6.38 -12.54
N ALA A 55 -18.65 -6.38 -12.15
CA ALA A 55 -19.43 -5.14 -12.12
C ALA A 55 -18.93 -4.16 -11.05
N VAL A 56 -18.63 -4.67 -9.85
CA VAL A 56 -18.10 -3.84 -8.75
C VAL A 56 -16.72 -3.29 -9.10
N ILE A 57 -15.85 -4.11 -9.71
CA ILE A 57 -14.51 -3.69 -10.11
C ILE A 57 -14.56 -2.62 -11.19
N ILE A 58 -15.45 -2.75 -12.18
CA ILE A 58 -15.62 -1.70 -13.20
C ILE A 58 -16.10 -0.39 -12.55
N VAL A 59 -17.11 -0.45 -11.69
CA VAL A 59 -17.60 0.74 -10.97
C VAL A 59 -16.49 1.38 -10.14
N PHE A 60 -15.70 0.56 -9.44
CA PHE A 60 -14.57 1.04 -8.65
C PHE A 60 -13.56 1.80 -9.51
N PHE A 61 -13.14 1.25 -10.66
CA PHE A 61 -12.20 1.92 -11.54
C PHE A 61 -12.77 3.13 -12.28
N VAL A 62 -14.07 3.16 -12.55
CA VAL A 62 -14.76 4.37 -13.04
C VAL A 62 -14.66 5.48 -12.00
N LEU A 63 -14.89 5.17 -10.72
CA LEU A 63 -14.72 6.14 -9.64
C LEU A 63 -13.25 6.58 -9.50
N VAL A 64 -12.30 5.65 -9.53
CA VAL A 64 -10.86 5.98 -9.52
C VAL A 64 -10.52 6.92 -10.68
N TYR A 65 -10.96 6.62 -11.89
CA TYR A 65 -10.72 7.47 -13.05
C TYR A 65 -11.32 8.86 -12.86
N PHE A 66 -12.57 8.96 -12.41
CA PHE A 66 -13.24 10.23 -12.18
C PHE A 66 -12.53 11.12 -11.17
N PHE A 67 -12.11 10.53 -10.04
CA PHE A 67 -11.38 11.27 -9.01
C PHE A 67 -9.95 11.61 -9.43
N ALA A 68 -9.28 10.74 -10.18
CA ALA A 68 -7.88 10.89 -10.57
C ALA A 68 -7.66 11.77 -11.82
N CYS A 69 -8.69 12.03 -12.63
CA CYS A 69 -8.58 12.85 -13.84
C CYS A 69 -8.17 14.31 -13.57
N ASP A 70 -8.49 14.83 -12.38
CA ASP A 70 -8.20 16.20 -11.98
C ASP A 70 -7.02 16.24 -11.01
N ARG A 71 -5.82 16.23 -11.58
CA ARG A 71 -4.54 16.07 -10.87
C ARG A 71 -4.33 17.03 -9.70
N GLU A 72 -4.85 18.26 -9.79
CA GLU A 72 -4.58 19.30 -8.80
C GLU A 72 -5.52 19.27 -7.59
N SER A 73 -6.74 18.77 -7.76
CA SER A 73 -7.76 18.76 -6.71
C SER A 73 -7.89 17.41 -5.97
N VAL A 74 -7.16 16.38 -6.41
CA VAL A 74 -7.27 15.01 -5.87
C VAL A 74 -6.96 14.96 -4.38
N ILE A 75 -5.79 15.48 -3.97
CA ILE A 75 -5.32 15.43 -2.58
C ILE A 75 -6.28 16.17 -1.66
N ASP A 76 -6.77 17.33 -2.09
CA ASP A 76 -7.71 18.13 -1.30
C ASP A 76 -9.08 17.43 -1.15
N LYS A 77 -9.61 16.85 -2.22
CA LYS A 77 -10.88 16.09 -2.18
C LYS A 77 -10.78 14.84 -1.30
N LEU A 78 -9.70 14.07 -1.45
CA LEU A 78 -9.44 12.87 -0.64
C LEU A 78 -9.28 13.22 0.84
N GLY A 79 -8.44 14.21 1.16
CA GLY A 79 -8.18 14.60 2.54
C GLY A 79 -9.39 15.25 3.23
N LYS A 80 -10.17 16.06 2.51
CA LYS A 80 -11.26 16.82 3.10
C LYS A 80 -12.51 16.00 3.39
N TYR A 81 -12.86 15.05 2.51
CA TYR A 81 -14.13 14.33 2.60
C TYR A 81 -13.95 12.84 2.91
N MET A 82 -13.08 12.16 2.19
CA MET A 82 -12.96 10.70 2.30
C MET A 82 -12.22 10.27 3.57
N THR A 83 -11.13 10.95 3.93
CA THR A 83 -10.33 10.58 5.10
C THR A 83 -11.10 10.70 6.42
N PRO A 84 -11.86 11.77 6.73
CA PRO A 84 -12.65 11.84 7.95
C PRO A 84 -13.71 10.74 8.04
N ILE A 85 -14.41 10.46 6.94
CA ILE A 85 -15.43 9.38 6.91
C ILE A 85 -14.77 8.02 7.18
N LEU A 86 -13.65 7.74 6.52
CA LEU A 86 -12.87 6.52 6.75
C LEU A 86 -12.46 6.38 8.20
N LEU A 87 -11.89 7.43 8.81
CA LEU A 87 -11.43 7.40 10.19
C LEU A 87 -12.57 7.14 11.17
N VAL A 88 -13.74 7.75 10.97
CA VAL A 88 -14.92 7.52 11.81
C VAL A 88 -15.41 6.07 11.69
N LEU A 89 -15.57 5.55 10.47
CA LEU A 89 -16.01 4.15 10.26
C LEU A 89 -15.01 3.15 10.86
N LEU A 90 -13.72 3.38 10.63
CA LEU A 90 -12.66 2.54 11.18
C LEU A 90 -12.64 2.59 12.71
N ALA A 91 -12.74 3.78 13.32
CA ALA A 91 -12.77 3.94 14.76
C ALA A 91 -13.96 3.18 15.40
N ILE A 92 -15.15 3.23 14.80
CA ILE A 92 -16.31 2.49 15.26
C ILE A 92 -16.02 0.98 15.31
N VAL A 93 -15.44 0.43 14.23
CA VAL A 93 -15.12 -1.00 14.13
C VAL A 93 -14.05 -1.40 15.16
N LEU A 94 -12.97 -0.59 15.26
CA LEU A 94 -11.86 -0.88 16.17
C LEU A 94 -12.28 -0.80 17.64
N ILE A 95 -13.01 0.24 18.03
CA ILE A 95 -13.49 0.41 19.41
C ILE A 95 -14.44 -0.74 19.79
N LYS A 96 -15.39 -1.08 18.92
CA LYS A 96 -16.31 -2.19 19.15
C LYS A 96 -15.57 -3.52 19.23
N GLY A 97 -14.59 -3.76 18.37
CA GLY A 97 -13.78 -4.98 18.39
C GLY A 97 -12.99 -5.18 19.69
N VAL A 98 -12.52 -4.09 20.30
CA VAL A 98 -11.83 -4.15 21.61
C VAL A 98 -12.82 -4.37 22.76
N VAL A 99 -13.97 -3.69 22.73
CA VAL A 99 -14.98 -3.75 23.83
C VAL A 99 -15.72 -5.09 23.84
N THR A 100 -15.93 -5.70 22.68
CA THR A 100 -16.64 -6.98 22.55
C THR A 100 -15.76 -8.03 21.89
N PRO A 101 -14.79 -8.62 22.62
CA PRO A 101 -13.94 -9.68 22.06
C PRO A 101 -14.79 -10.91 21.68
N VAL A 102 -14.40 -11.58 20.61
CA VAL A 102 -15.14 -12.72 20.06
C VAL A 102 -14.95 -13.99 20.90
N GLY A 103 -13.76 -14.12 21.50
CA GLY A 103 -13.41 -15.27 22.34
C GLY A 103 -12.14 -14.99 23.13
N GLU A 104 -11.60 -16.02 23.76
CA GLU A 104 -10.30 -15.95 24.42
C GLU A 104 -9.18 -16.36 23.43
N PRO A 105 -8.01 -15.69 23.47
CA PRO A 105 -6.86 -16.10 22.67
C PRO A 105 -6.43 -17.53 23.05
N VAL A 106 -6.30 -18.39 22.05
CA VAL A 106 -5.87 -19.77 22.20
C VAL A 106 -4.45 -19.93 21.66
N ASP A 107 -3.65 -20.74 22.33
CA ASP A 107 -2.33 -21.10 21.80
C ASP A 107 -2.50 -21.95 20.54
N THR A 108 -2.02 -21.43 19.43
CA THR A 108 -2.09 -22.06 18.10
C THR A 108 -0.92 -23.03 17.83
N GLY A 109 0.00 -23.23 18.80
CA GLY A 109 1.14 -24.13 18.66
C GLY A 109 2.21 -23.64 17.67
N ILE A 110 2.24 -22.37 17.33
CA ILE A 110 3.24 -21.79 16.42
C ILE A 110 4.59 -21.73 17.13
N GLY A 111 5.61 -22.43 16.58
CA GLY A 111 6.92 -22.55 17.21
C GLY A 111 7.69 -21.23 17.34
N ASN A 112 7.50 -20.30 16.42
CA ASN A 112 8.16 -18.98 16.44
C ASN A 112 7.17 -17.86 16.04
N PRO A 113 6.23 -17.48 16.91
CA PRO A 113 5.18 -16.50 16.58
C PRO A 113 5.74 -15.12 16.23
N PHE A 114 6.86 -14.71 16.80
CA PHE A 114 7.50 -13.44 16.48
C PHE A 114 8.10 -13.46 15.07
N GLY A 115 8.79 -14.53 14.69
CA GLY A 115 9.37 -14.66 13.35
C GLY A 115 8.30 -14.68 12.26
N ASP A 116 7.23 -15.43 12.47
CA ASP A 116 6.11 -15.53 11.53
C ASP A 116 5.34 -14.19 11.40
N ALA A 117 5.14 -13.49 12.52
CA ALA A 117 4.55 -12.16 12.50
C ALA A 117 5.44 -11.14 11.77
N MET A 118 6.75 -11.22 11.95
CA MET A 118 7.70 -10.34 11.27
C MET A 118 7.75 -10.61 9.76
N LEU A 119 7.69 -11.88 9.34
CA LEU A 119 7.60 -12.27 7.94
C LEU A 119 6.28 -11.82 7.31
N THR A 120 5.18 -11.96 8.04
CA THR A 120 3.86 -11.46 7.60
C THR A 120 3.88 -9.94 7.44
N ALA A 121 4.45 -9.20 8.40
CA ALA A 121 4.61 -7.75 8.30
C ALA A 121 5.52 -7.34 7.13
N TYR A 122 6.60 -8.09 6.88
CA TYR A 122 7.45 -7.90 5.70
C TYR A 122 6.65 -8.00 4.39
N ASN A 123 5.75 -8.96 4.29
CA ASN A 123 4.92 -9.18 3.10
C ASN A 123 3.84 -8.11 2.88
N THR A 124 3.59 -7.19 3.83
CA THR A 124 2.67 -6.05 3.62
C THR A 124 3.19 -5.04 2.60
N GLY A 125 4.50 -4.88 2.49
CA GLY A 125 5.12 -3.97 1.52
C GLY A 125 5.02 -2.49 1.83
N ASP A 126 4.66 -2.13 3.04
CA ASP A 126 4.37 -0.75 3.46
C ASP A 126 5.52 0.23 3.21
N LEU A 127 6.78 -0.23 3.29
CA LEU A 127 7.95 0.61 3.03
C LEU A 127 7.94 1.17 1.59
N THR A 128 7.57 0.36 0.61
CA THR A 128 7.52 0.80 -0.80
C THR A 128 6.48 1.90 -1.00
N VAL A 129 5.31 1.72 -0.40
CA VAL A 129 4.23 2.70 -0.41
C VAL A 129 4.66 3.96 0.35
N GLY A 130 5.31 3.82 1.50
CA GLY A 130 5.85 4.92 2.30
C GLY A 130 6.84 5.79 1.52
N ILE A 131 7.77 5.19 0.77
CA ILE A 131 8.72 5.91 -0.09
C ILE A 131 7.99 6.71 -1.18
N MET A 132 6.96 6.12 -1.80
CA MET A 132 6.16 6.79 -2.83
C MET A 132 5.43 8.01 -2.25
N PHE A 133 4.72 7.83 -1.14
CA PHE A 133 3.95 8.92 -0.53
C PHE A 133 4.84 9.99 0.11
N ALA A 134 6.03 9.66 0.63
CA ALA A 134 6.97 10.64 1.13
C ALA A 134 7.32 11.70 0.06
N SER A 135 7.51 11.27 -1.19
CA SER A 135 7.78 12.19 -2.31
C SER A 135 6.61 13.12 -2.60
N VAL A 136 5.37 12.60 -2.50
CA VAL A 136 4.13 13.37 -2.72
C VAL A 136 3.94 14.39 -1.60
N ILE A 137 4.10 13.97 -0.33
CA ILE A 137 3.96 14.84 0.84
C ILE A 137 4.97 15.98 0.80
N LEU A 138 6.25 15.67 0.54
CA LEU A 138 7.28 16.70 0.42
C LEU A 138 7.02 17.66 -0.75
N GLY A 139 6.50 17.14 -1.86
CA GLY A 139 6.09 17.94 -3.01
C GLY A 139 4.94 18.90 -2.68
N ASP A 140 3.93 18.43 -1.94
CA ASP A 140 2.80 19.24 -1.50
C ASP A 140 3.21 20.33 -0.49
N LEU A 141 4.05 20.01 0.48
CA LEU A 141 4.61 20.96 1.43
C LEU A 141 5.36 22.10 0.71
N ARG A 142 6.17 21.76 -0.30
CA ARG A 142 6.87 22.77 -1.11
C ARG A 142 5.90 23.65 -1.91
N ARG A 143 4.85 23.07 -2.49
CA ARG A 143 3.80 23.86 -3.20
C ARG A 143 3.07 24.83 -2.27
N ARG A 144 2.91 24.48 -0.99
CA ARG A 144 2.30 25.33 0.05
C ARG A 144 3.27 26.38 0.60
N GLY A 145 4.50 26.46 0.07
CA GLY A 145 5.50 27.47 0.45
C GLY A 145 6.39 27.08 1.63
N TYR A 146 6.33 25.82 2.09
CA TYR A 146 7.21 25.33 3.14
C TYR A 146 8.52 24.84 2.51
N ASP A 147 9.62 25.55 2.72
CA ASP A 147 10.93 25.20 2.20
C ASP A 147 11.94 24.84 3.30
N GLY A 148 12.97 24.07 2.92
CA GLY A 148 14.13 23.77 3.74
C GLY A 148 13.79 23.08 5.07
N LYS A 149 14.06 23.75 6.20
CA LYS A 149 13.88 23.20 7.56
C LYS A 149 12.41 22.96 7.90
N GLU A 150 11.51 23.81 7.43
CA GLU A 150 10.08 23.76 7.74
C GLU A 150 9.42 22.56 7.00
N SER A 151 9.73 22.35 5.74
CA SER A 151 9.29 21.19 4.98
C SER A 151 9.77 19.88 5.60
N ARG A 152 11.02 19.85 6.06
CA ARG A 152 11.60 18.69 6.76
C ARG A 152 10.90 18.41 8.09
N ARG A 153 10.63 19.45 8.89
CA ARG A 153 9.90 19.32 10.17
C ARG A 153 8.47 18.85 9.95
N GLY A 154 7.78 19.42 8.97
CA GLY A 154 6.41 19.02 8.60
C GLY A 154 6.35 17.56 8.16
N GLY A 155 7.27 17.10 7.29
CA GLY A 155 7.38 15.71 6.89
C GLY A 155 7.66 14.75 8.06
N PHE A 156 8.53 15.14 8.99
CA PHE A 156 8.83 14.35 10.18
C PHE A 156 7.63 14.23 11.12
N MET A 157 6.91 15.31 11.37
CA MET A 157 5.68 15.30 12.17
C MET A 157 4.59 14.45 11.54
N ALA A 158 4.40 14.55 10.22
CA ALA A 158 3.48 13.69 9.48
C ALA A 158 3.85 12.20 9.62
N GLY A 159 5.15 11.88 9.57
CA GLY A 159 5.65 10.53 9.80
C GLY A 159 5.32 10.00 11.19
N ILE A 160 5.51 10.80 12.25
CA ILE A 160 5.15 10.40 13.63
C ILE A 160 3.65 10.11 13.75
N VAL A 161 2.81 11.00 13.24
CA VAL A 161 1.34 10.81 13.26
C VAL A 161 0.96 9.52 12.51
N CYS A 162 1.59 9.25 11.37
CA CYS A 162 1.37 8.03 10.60
C CYS A 162 1.75 6.78 11.40
N ILE A 163 2.93 6.77 12.06
CA ILE A 163 3.38 5.64 12.89
C ILE A 163 2.38 5.36 14.04
N ILE A 164 1.94 6.41 14.75
CA ILE A 164 0.98 6.26 15.85
C ILE A 164 -0.34 5.70 15.33
N ALA A 165 -0.85 6.22 14.22
CA ALA A 165 -2.10 5.76 13.62
C ALA A 165 -2.00 4.30 13.15
N LEU A 166 -0.93 3.93 12.45
CA LEU A 166 -0.68 2.55 12.01
C LEU A 166 -0.56 1.59 13.21
N PHE A 167 0.17 1.98 14.24
CA PHE A 167 0.31 1.17 15.45
C PHE A 167 -1.05 0.94 16.14
N ALA A 168 -1.88 1.97 16.23
CA ALA A 168 -3.23 1.84 16.79
C ALA A 168 -4.11 0.90 15.97
N VAL A 169 -4.11 1.05 14.64
CA VAL A 169 -4.93 0.23 13.73
C VAL A 169 -4.44 -1.22 13.71
N TYR A 170 -3.17 -1.45 13.42
CA TYR A 170 -2.62 -2.81 13.34
C TYR A 170 -2.64 -3.52 14.69
N GLY A 171 -2.29 -2.82 15.78
CA GLY A 171 -2.36 -3.40 17.13
C GLY A 171 -3.77 -3.82 17.51
N THR A 172 -4.77 -3.00 17.21
CA THR A 172 -6.16 -3.34 17.48
C THR A 172 -6.65 -4.51 16.61
N LEU A 173 -6.32 -4.52 15.31
CA LEU A 173 -6.68 -5.63 14.43
C LEU A 173 -6.00 -6.94 14.85
N THR A 174 -4.74 -6.88 15.28
CA THR A 174 -4.01 -8.05 15.83
C THR A 174 -4.69 -8.57 17.09
N TYR A 175 -5.11 -7.69 18.01
CA TYR A 175 -5.86 -8.07 19.20
C TYR A 175 -7.19 -8.75 18.84
N ILE A 176 -7.96 -8.17 17.90
CA ILE A 176 -9.22 -8.76 17.42
C ILE A 176 -8.96 -10.13 16.79
N GLY A 177 -7.92 -10.27 15.97
CA GLY A 177 -7.51 -11.53 15.37
C GLY A 177 -7.11 -12.58 16.41
N ALA A 178 -6.36 -12.18 17.44
CA ALA A 178 -5.99 -13.07 18.54
C ALA A 178 -7.21 -13.61 19.29
N THR A 179 -8.24 -12.79 19.53
CA THR A 179 -9.49 -13.24 20.18
C THR A 179 -10.33 -14.19 19.31
N ALA A 180 -10.06 -14.21 18.00
CA ALA A 180 -10.73 -15.10 17.04
C ALA A 180 -9.98 -16.41 16.78
N SER A 181 -8.76 -16.60 17.32
CA SER A 181 -7.86 -17.72 17.02
C SER A 181 -8.44 -19.09 17.36
N GLY A 182 -9.31 -19.20 18.37
CA GLY A 182 -9.97 -20.44 18.75
C GLY A 182 -11.20 -20.81 17.93
N ILE A 183 -11.66 -19.92 17.04
CA ILE A 183 -12.94 -20.08 16.32
C ILE A 183 -12.73 -20.39 14.85
N TYR A 184 -11.69 -19.82 14.25
CA TYR A 184 -11.41 -19.97 12.82
C TYR A 184 -10.15 -20.82 12.57
N ALA A 185 -10.19 -21.64 11.53
CA ALA A 185 -9.05 -22.43 11.10
C ALA A 185 -7.92 -21.53 10.54
N GLN A 186 -6.66 -21.98 10.72
CA GLN A 186 -5.48 -21.21 10.29
C GLN A 186 -5.42 -20.95 8.77
N ASP A 187 -6.01 -21.82 7.96
CA ASP A 187 -6.04 -21.75 6.49
C ASP A 187 -7.21 -20.87 5.97
N THR A 188 -8.00 -20.25 6.88
CA THR A 188 -9.11 -19.39 6.45
C THR A 188 -8.59 -18.19 5.68
N ALA A 189 -9.16 -17.92 4.49
CA ALA A 189 -8.80 -16.76 3.67
C ALA A 189 -8.93 -15.45 4.48
N GLN A 190 -7.92 -14.58 4.39
CA GLN A 190 -7.83 -13.35 5.21
C GLN A 190 -9.07 -12.46 5.10
N THR A 191 -9.65 -12.35 3.90
CA THR A 191 -10.86 -11.56 3.64
C THR A 191 -12.10 -12.17 4.30
N ALA A 192 -12.22 -13.51 4.26
CA ALA A 192 -13.31 -14.25 4.89
C ALA A 192 -13.19 -14.22 6.42
N LEU A 193 -11.97 -14.35 6.96
CA LEU A 193 -11.70 -14.25 8.39
C LEU A 193 -12.14 -12.89 8.94
N LEU A 194 -11.70 -11.80 8.32
CA LEU A 194 -12.05 -10.45 8.76
C LEU A 194 -13.55 -10.21 8.72
N SER A 195 -14.22 -10.59 7.62
CA SER A 195 -15.67 -10.45 7.47
C SER A 195 -16.44 -11.29 8.49
N GLY A 196 -15.98 -12.53 8.76
CA GLY A 196 -16.57 -13.43 9.73
C GLY A 196 -16.49 -12.89 11.16
N VAL A 197 -15.32 -12.41 11.56
CA VAL A 197 -15.09 -11.82 12.90
C VAL A 197 -15.95 -10.57 13.10
N ILE A 198 -15.98 -9.66 12.13
CA ILE A 198 -16.81 -8.44 12.21
C ILE A 198 -18.29 -8.78 12.28
N ARG A 199 -18.72 -9.79 11.54
CA ARG A 199 -20.12 -10.27 11.60
C ARG A 199 -20.50 -10.79 12.99
N GLN A 200 -19.60 -11.46 13.68
CA GLN A 200 -19.83 -11.93 15.05
C GLN A 200 -19.91 -10.77 16.06
N ILE A 201 -19.02 -9.75 15.91
CA ILE A 201 -18.95 -8.62 16.85
C ILE A 201 -20.13 -7.66 16.68
N MET A 202 -20.52 -7.34 15.45
CA MET A 202 -21.45 -6.25 15.15
C MET A 202 -22.60 -6.65 14.22
N GLY A 203 -22.68 -7.91 13.81
CA GLY A 203 -23.72 -8.37 12.86
C GLY A 203 -23.63 -7.72 11.49
N THR A 204 -24.75 -7.59 10.81
CA THR A 204 -24.84 -7.01 9.44
C THR A 204 -24.46 -5.52 9.43
N ALA A 205 -24.78 -4.76 10.48
CA ALA A 205 -24.41 -3.36 10.58
C ALA A 205 -22.88 -3.19 10.64
N GLY A 206 -22.19 -4.08 11.34
CA GLY A 206 -20.72 -4.11 11.37
C GLY A 206 -20.11 -4.40 10.01
N LEU A 207 -20.66 -5.35 9.27
CA LEU A 207 -20.24 -5.63 7.90
C LEU A 207 -20.41 -4.41 6.98
N ALA A 208 -21.50 -3.67 7.11
CA ALA A 208 -21.73 -2.46 6.33
C ALA A 208 -20.73 -1.35 6.71
N CYS A 209 -20.47 -1.13 7.99
CA CYS A 209 -19.47 -0.17 8.46
C CYS A 209 -18.06 -0.54 7.99
N MET A 210 -17.66 -1.81 8.16
CA MET A 210 -16.34 -2.29 7.73
C MET A 210 -16.20 -2.25 6.22
N GLY A 211 -17.23 -2.70 5.48
CA GLY A 211 -17.25 -2.64 4.02
C GLY A 211 -17.12 -1.22 3.49
N GLY A 212 -17.84 -0.27 4.09
CA GLY A 212 -17.72 1.15 3.78
C GLY A 212 -16.33 1.70 4.08
N ALA A 213 -15.74 1.38 5.24
CA ALA A 213 -14.39 1.79 5.61
C ALA A 213 -13.35 1.24 4.61
N VAL A 214 -13.42 -0.07 4.31
CA VAL A 214 -12.50 -0.72 3.36
C VAL A 214 -12.66 -0.13 1.96
N ALA A 215 -13.88 0.06 1.47
CA ALA A 215 -14.13 0.65 0.16
C ALA A 215 -13.55 2.06 0.05
N MET A 216 -13.72 2.89 1.08
CA MET A 216 -13.15 4.24 1.12
C MET A 216 -11.63 4.22 1.22
N ALA A 217 -11.06 3.34 2.05
CA ALA A 217 -9.60 3.17 2.16
C ALA A 217 -8.99 2.71 0.84
N CYS A 218 -9.58 1.70 0.21
CA CYS A 218 -9.13 1.19 -1.07
C CYS A 218 -9.25 2.24 -2.19
N LEU A 219 -10.35 3.00 -2.23
CA LEU A 219 -10.55 4.05 -3.21
C LEU A 219 -9.53 5.19 -3.04
N THR A 220 -9.31 5.67 -1.81
CA THR A 220 -8.31 6.71 -1.54
C THR A 220 -6.91 6.27 -1.90
N THR A 221 -6.55 5.02 -1.57
CA THR A 221 -5.27 4.41 -1.92
C THR A 221 -5.11 4.27 -3.43
N ALA A 222 -6.11 3.74 -4.13
CA ALA A 222 -6.06 3.55 -5.58
C ALA A 222 -5.93 4.88 -6.32
N VAL A 223 -6.68 5.91 -5.91
CA VAL A 223 -6.58 7.25 -6.50
C VAL A 223 -5.21 7.87 -6.19
N GLY A 224 -4.73 7.81 -4.96
CA GLY A 224 -3.44 8.38 -4.54
C GLY A 224 -2.24 7.74 -5.25
N ILE A 225 -2.18 6.40 -5.26
CA ILE A 225 -1.11 5.65 -5.92
C ILE A 225 -1.23 5.78 -7.44
N GLY A 226 -2.43 5.64 -7.99
CA GLY A 226 -2.68 5.78 -9.43
C GLY A 226 -2.24 7.13 -9.97
N THR A 227 -2.61 8.22 -9.30
CA THR A 227 -2.19 9.58 -9.69
C THR A 227 -0.68 9.76 -9.58
N THR A 228 -0.04 9.21 -8.57
CA THR A 228 1.41 9.31 -8.37
C THR A 228 2.16 8.60 -9.50
N VAL A 229 1.82 7.35 -9.79
CA VAL A 229 2.49 6.55 -10.82
C VAL A 229 2.22 7.09 -12.22
N VAL A 230 0.97 7.41 -12.52
CA VAL A 230 0.61 7.98 -13.84
C VAL A 230 1.26 9.36 -14.04
N SER A 231 1.36 10.19 -13.00
CA SER A 231 2.09 11.45 -13.07
C SER A 231 3.56 11.25 -13.38
N PHE A 232 4.18 10.24 -12.77
CA PHE A 232 5.58 9.92 -13.00
C PHE A 232 5.81 9.40 -14.42
N ILE A 233 4.96 8.50 -14.92
CA ILE A 233 5.00 8.02 -16.32
C ILE A 233 4.79 9.18 -17.30
N TYR A 234 3.87 10.08 -17.01
CA TYR A 234 3.58 11.26 -17.81
C TYR A 234 4.81 12.17 -17.95
N GLU A 235 5.54 12.39 -16.87
CA GLU A 235 6.78 13.17 -16.88
C GLU A 235 7.91 12.44 -17.57
N PHE A 236 8.03 11.13 -17.37
CA PHE A 236 9.01 10.27 -18.04
C PHE A 236 8.83 10.26 -19.56
N LEU A 237 7.60 10.19 -20.04
CA LEU A 237 7.24 10.28 -21.46
C LEU A 237 7.35 11.73 -22.02
N LYS A 238 7.92 12.65 -21.24
CA LYS A 238 8.08 14.06 -21.62
C LYS A 238 6.78 14.70 -22.09
N LYS A 239 5.66 14.34 -21.44
CA LYS A 239 4.30 14.86 -21.70
C LYS A 239 3.76 14.59 -23.11
N ARG A 240 4.32 13.60 -23.82
CA ARG A 240 3.89 13.25 -25.19
C ARG A 240 2.53 12.58 -25.25
N VAL A 241 2.14 11.88 -24.17
CA VAL A 241 0.86 11.18 -24.05
C VAL A 241 -0.03 11.93 -23.06
N PRO A 242 -1.30 12.22 -23.35
CA PRO A 242 -2.16 12.92 -22.43
C PRO A 242 -2.36 12.14 -21.12
N TYR A 243 -2.30 12.84 -19.99
CA TYR A 243 -2.45 12.26 -18.66
C TYR A 243 -3.71 11.39 -18.49
N LYS A 244 -4.84 11.88 -19.02
CA LYS A 244 -6.13 11.18 -18.97
C LYS A 244 -6.09 9.82 -19.67
N LEU A 245 -5.35 9.74 -20.79
CA LEU A 245 -5.20 8.47 -21.52
C LEU A 245 -4.35 7.47 -20.73
N LEU A 246 -3.26 7.93 -20.11
CA LEU A 246 -2.43 7.08 -19.25
C LEU A 246 -3.22 6.56 -18.05
N MET A 247 -4.04 7.41 -17.43
CA MET A 247 -4.91 7.00 -16.33
C MET A 247 -5.95 5.98 -16.78
N LEU A 248 -6.55 6.17 -17.96
CA LEU A 248 -7.50 5.21 -18.53
C LEU A 248 -6.85 3.85 -18.77
N ILE A 249 -5.66 3.82 -19.34
CA ILE A 249 -4.90 2.58 -19.56
C ILE A 249 -4.62 1.89 -18.22
N ALA A 250 -4.19 2.64 -17.20
CA ALA A 250 -3.96 2.09 -15.87
C ALA A 250 -5.22 1.49 -15.26
N CYS A 251 -6.37 2.15 -15.40
CA CYS A 251 -7.66 1.64 -14.92
C CYS A 251 -8.07 0.36 -15.68
N ILE A 252 -7.89 0.31 -17.00
CA ILE A 252 -8.22 -0.88 -17.79
C ILE A 252 -7.37 -2.09 -17.35
N ILE A 253 -6.05 -1.90 -17.20
CA ILE A 253 -5.16 -2.95 -16.68
C ILE A 253 -5.62 -3.39 -15.29
N GLY A 254 -5.96 -2.43 -14.41
CA GLY A 254 -6.46 -2.71 -13.08
C GLY A 254 -7.76 -3.53 -13.07
N VAL A 255 -8.70 -3.26 -13.99
CA VAL A 255 -9.93 -4.05 -14.14
C VAL A 255 -9.61 -5.50 -14.50
N PHE A 256 -8.79 -5.73 -15.53
CA PHE A 256 -8.45 -7.09 -15.96
C PHE A 256 -7.78 -7.90 -14.85
N MET A 257 -6.82 -7.30 -14.15
CA MET A 257 -6.15 -7.96 -13.02
C MET A 257 -7.05 -8.09 -11.79
N GLY A 258 -7.89 -7.09 -11.49
CA GLY A 258 -8.77 -7.10 -10.33
C GLY A 258 -9.81 -8.21 -10.35
N ILE A 259 -10.32 -8.56 -11.52
CA ILE A 259 -11.31 -9.64 -11.69
C ILE A 259 -10.78 -11.01 -11.23
N THR A 260 -9.44 -11.20 -11.22
CA THR A 260 -8.85 -12.47 -10.80
C THR A 260 -8.98 -12.75 -9.29
N GLY A 261 -9.34 -11.77 -8.49
CA GLY A 261 -9.48 -11.87 -7.03
C GLY A 261 -8.18 -11.62 -6.25
N VAL A 262 -8.32 -11.34 -4.95
CA VAL A 262 -7.19 -10.94 -4.08
C VAL A 262 -6.11 -12.01 -4.02
N GLN A 263 -6.50 -13.28 -3.82
CA GLN A 263 -5.54 -14.37 -3.64
C GLN A 263 -4.67 -14.61 -4.89
N ASN A 264 -5.27 -14.56 -6.07
CA ASN A 264 -4.52 -14.74 -7.31
C ASN A 264 -3.56 -13.58 -7.57
N ILE A 265 -3.98 -12.35 -7.29
CA ILE A 265 -3.11 -11.17 -7.38
C ILE A 265 -1.90 -11.33 -6.45
N VAL A 266 -2.12 -11.74 -5.20
CA VAL A 266 -1.04 -12.01 -4.25
C VAL A 266 -0.09 -13.05 -4.80
N ASN A 267 -0.58 -14.19 -5.28
CA ASN A 267 0.24 -15.28 -5.81
C ASN A 267 1.11 -14.84 -7.01
N TYR A 268 0.59 -14.01 -7.92
CA TYR A 268 1.36 -13.53 -9.07
C TYR A 268 2.40 -12.46 -8.70
N VAL A 269 2.11 -11.66 -7.69
CA VAL A 269 2.94 -10.51 -7.33
C VAL A 269 4.00 -10.85 -6.29
N THR A 270 3.75 -11.85 -5.44
CA THR A 270 4.69 -12.26 -4.38
C THR A 270 6.10 -12.55 -4.90
N PRO A 271 6.33 -13.29 -5.99
CA PRO A 271 7.68 -13.53 -6.49
C PRO A 271 8.40 -12.24 -6.90
N ILE A 272 7.68 -11.33 -7.57
CA ILE A 272 8.22 -10.03 -7.99
C ILE A 272 8.56 -9.18 -6.76
N PHE A 273 7.70 -9.23 -5.76
CA PHE A 273 7.85 -8.50 -4.52
C PHE A 273 9.05 -8.97 -3.71
N LEU A 274 9.27 -10.29 -3.61
CA LEU A 274 10.43 -10.89 -2.95
C LEU A 274 11.76 -10.42 -3.53
N VAL A 275 11.81 -10.10 -4.82
CA VAL A 275 13.02 -9.56 -5.45
C VAL A 275 13.17 -8.05 -5.22
N ILE A 276 12.12 -7.29 -5.37
CA ILE A 276 12.17 -5.82 -5.35
C ILE A 276 12.26 -5.26 -3.93
N TYR A 277 11.54 -5.85 -2.98
CA TYR A 277 11.39 -5.29 -1.64
C TYR A 277 12.67 -5.25 -0.81
N PRO A 278 13.52 -6.30 -0.76
CA PRO A 278 14.82 -6.24 -0.08
C PRO A 278 15.73 -5.16 -0.66
N VAL A 279 15.70 -4.97 -1.97
CA VAL A 279 16.47 -3.90 -2.64
C VAL A 279 15.99 -2.52 -2.15
N CYS A 280 14.67 -2.30 -2.04
CA CYS A 280 14.10 -1.05 -1.51
C CYS A 280 14.52 -0.81 -0.05
N ILE A 281 14.52 -1.86 0.79
CA ILE A 281 14.96 -1.78 2.19
C ILE A 281 16.42 -1.35 2.27
N VAL A 282 17.30 -2.03 1.54
CA VAL A 282 18.74 -1.72 1.52
C VAL A 282 18.98 -0.30 1.00
N MET A 283 18.29 0.11 -0.07
CA MET A 283 18.37 1.48 -0.60
C MET A 283 17.96 2.52 0.45
N THR A 284 16.91 2.25 1.22
CA THR A 284 16.44 3.16 2.27
C THR A 284 17.43 3.26 3.41
N ILE A 285 17.95 2.12 3.90
CA ILE A 285 18.94 2.08 4.97
C ILE A 285 20.23 2.81 4.55
N LEU A 286 20.74 2.51 3.36
CA LEU A 286 21.94 3.17 2.83
C LEU A 286 21.70 4.67 2.60
N GLY A 287 20.49 5.07 2.19
CA GLY A 287 20.11 6.46 2.07
C GLY A 287 20.09 7.22 3.41
N LEU A 288 19.64 6.56 4.48
CA LEU A 288 19.68 7.12 5.84
C LEU A 288 21.13 7.24 6.36
N LEU A 289 21.99 6.29 5.98
CA LEU A 289 23.39 6.21 6.38
C LEU A 289 24.34 6.96 5.42
N ASP A 290 23.82 7.67 4.40
CA ASP A 290 24.63 8.36 3.37
C ASP A 290 25.72 9.28 3.97
N ARG A 291 25.44 9.89 5.13
CA ARG A 291 26.39 10.74 5.85
C ARG A 291 27.61 9.96 6.40
N PHE A 292 27.45 8.67 6.64
CA PHE A 292 28.49 7.81 7.24
C PHE A 292 29.20 6.95 6.18
N LEU A 293 28.70 6.93 4.95
CA LEU A 293 29.27 6.12 3.88
C LEU A 293 30.44 6.85 3.21
N PRO A 294 31.63 6.23 3.16
CA PRO A 294 32.83 6.87 2.62
C PRO A 294 32.82 7.04 1.10
N ASN A 295 32.04 6.20 0.38
CA ASN A 295 32.05 6.16 -1.08
C ASN A 295 30.71 5.72 -1.69
N ASP A 296 30.35 6.27 -2.86
CA ASP A 296 29.23 5.81 -3.69
C ASP A 296 29.31 4.31 -4.08
N GLY A 297 30.51 3.71 -3.98
CA GLY A 297 30.73 2.29 -4.23
C GLY A 297 30.00 1.39 -3.22
N PHE A 298 29.92 1.78 -1.97
CA PHE A 298 29.18 1.04 -0.93
C PHE A 298 27.69 1.01 -1.24
N TYR A 299 27.12 2.12 -1.69
CA TYR A 299 25.72 2.19 -2.08
C TYR A 299 25.41 1.25 -3.25
N LYS A 300 26.23 1.31 -4.31
CA LYS A 300 26.07 0.43 -5.49
C LYS A 300 26.30 -1.04 -5.15
N GLY A 301 27.33 -1.34 -4.36
CA GLY A 301 27.64 -2.69 -3.93
C GLY A 301 26.52 -3.30 -3.07
N GLY A 302 25.99 -2.53 -2.11
CA GLY A 302 24.89 -2.98 -1.25
C GLY A 302 23.61 -3.26 -2.04
N VAL A 303 23.25 -2.37 -2.97
CA VAL A 303 22.07 -2.55 -3.84
C VAL A 303 22.24 -3.76 -4.77
N LEU A 304 23.41 -3.94 -5.38
CA LEU A 304 23.70 -5.10 -6.23
C LEU A 304 23.65 -6.43 -5.43
N MET A 305 24.28 -6.45 -4.24
CA MET A 305 24.24 -7.65 -3.39
C MET A 305 22.82 -7.98 -2.95
N ALA A 306 22.03 -6.99 -2.55
CA ALA A 306 20.63 -7.20 -2.21
C ALA A 306 19.85 -7.79 -3.40
N GLY A 307 20.08 -7.28 -4.61
CA GLY A 307 19.46 -7.80 -5.83
C GLY A 307 19.87 -9.24 -6.15
N ILE A 308 21.16 -9.58 -6.03
CA ILE A 308 21.67 -10.94 -6.29
C ILE A 308 21.08 -11.92 -5.27
N VAL A 309 21.12 -11.57 -3.99
CA VAL A 309 20.59 -12.44 -2.90
C VAL A 309 19.09 -12.65 -3.07
N SER A 310 18.33 -11.58 -3.35
CA SER A 310 16.88 -11.65 -3.55
C SER A 310 16.51 -12.48 -4.79
N LEU A 311 17.26 -12.36 -5.88
CA LEU A 311 17.06 -13.19 -7.07
C LEU A 311 17.39 -14.67 -6.77
N GLY A 312 18.46 -14.92 -6.02
CA GLY A 312 18.82 -16.28 -5.60
C GLY A 312 17.71 -16.90 -4.73
N ASP A 313 17.18 -16.18 -3.78
CA ASP A 313 16.09 -16.62 -2.90
C ASP A 313 14.80 -16.89 -3.70
N ALA A 314 14.43 -15.99 -4.62
CA ALA A 314 13.25 -16.14 -5.47
C ALA A 314 13.34 -17.28 -6.49
N VAL A 315 14.55 -17.76 -6.84
CA VAL A 315 14.76 -18.91 -7.75
C VAL A 315 14.77 -20.23 -6.97
N LEU A 316 15.17 -20.19 -5.69
CA LEU A 316 15.28 -21.38 -4.84
C LEU A 316 13.98 -21.66 -4.05
N SER A 317 13.10 -20.68 -3.89
CA SER A 317 11.76 -20.81 -3.29
C SER A 317 10.71 -21.24 -4.32
#